data_1390efd012735e85336290221844e9dd
#
_entry.id   1390efd012735e85336290221844e9dd
#
_cell.length_a   1.000
_cell.length_b   1.000
_cell.length_c   1.000
_cell.angle_alpha   90.00
_cell.angle_beta   90.00
_cell.angle_gamma   90.00
#
_symmetry.space_group_name_H-M   'P 1'
#
loop_
_entity.id
_entity.type
_entity.pdbx_description
1 polymer ?
#
loop_
_entity_poly.entity_id
_entity_poly.type
_entity_poly.pdbx_seq_one_letter_code
_entity_poly.pdbx_strand_id
1 'polypeptide(L)'
;MIDSTSWMTVYPEIVLLVMACVIALVDLLVTSPKRTVTYVLSLVSLGGVALLHAFYADSGHTLYGFGRLVVSDPMGHWLKCFATIAVMVTLVYARPYAADRDMLRGGEIFSLSVFALLGMSVMISGQNFLVLYLGLELLTLSSYALVALRRDNTQATEAAMKYFVLGAMASGFLLYGMSMLYGATGSLDLATVFKVIASGQVKHQVLVFGLVFVVSGLAFKLGVVPFHMWVPDVYQGAPTAATLMIAGAPKFAAFAITIRLLVEGLLPMAIDWQQMLALLAIASLLVGNLAAIAQTNLKRMLAYSTIAQMGFVLIGLMSGVVSGNAAMGANAYSSAMFYVVGYVLTTLATFGIILLLARQGFESEEITDLAGLNNRSPLYAGVMAICMFSLAGIPPMVGFYAKLSVLQALVASGHTADIALAVFAVFMSL
;
A
#
# COMPACT_ATOMS: atom_id res chain seq x y z
N MET A 1 -13.37 -1.17 29.95
CA MET A 1 -12.39 -0.47 30.81
C MET A 1 -11.11 -0.31 30.02
N ILE A 2 -10.49 0.87 30.02
CA ILE A 2 -9.16 1.07 29.43
C ILE A 2 -8.17 0.57 30.49
N ASP A 3 -7.52 -0.55 30.21
CA ASP A 3 -6.51 -1.16 31.07
C ASP A 3 -5.09 -0.86 30.56
N SER A 4 -4.08 -1.19 31.33
CA SER A 4 -2.67 -0.98 30.96
C SER A 4 -2.29 -1.75 29.69
N THR A 5 -2.92 -2.89 29.43
CA THR A 5 -2.67 -3.71 28.24
C THR A 5 -3.16 -3.04 26.97
N SER A 6 -4.28 -2.28 27.04
CA SER A 6 -4.78 -1.48 25.90
C SER A 6 -3.74 -0.45 25.41
N TRP A 7 -3.03 0.21 26.32
CA TRP A 7 -1.98 1.17 25.94
C TRP A 7 -0.76 0.50 25.29
N MET A 8 -0.44 -0.73 25.71
CA MET A 8 0.64 -1.49 25.10
C MET A 8 0.35 -1.83 23.62
N THR A 9 -0.92 -2.07 23.25
CA THR A 9 -1.29 -2.42 21.88
C THR A 9 -1.04 -1.28 20.86
N VAL A 10 -1.03 -0.04 21.32
CA VAL A 10 -0.87 1.16 20.48
C VAL A 10 0.37 1.98 20.83
N TYR A 11 1.26 1.44 21.66
CA TYR A 11 2.43 2.18 22.12
C TYR A 11 3.32 2.69 20.99
N PRO A 12 3.66 1.90 19.94
CA PRO A 12 4.43 2.40 18.81
C PRO A 12 3.73 3.53 18.05
N GLU A 13 2.41 3.47 17.90
CA GLU A 13 1.60 4.51 17.25
C GLU A 13 1.57 5.80 18.07
N ILE A 14 1.53 5.69 19.40
CA ILE A 14 1.64 6.87 20.30
C ILE A 14 3.00 7.53 20.14
N VAL A 15 4.08 6.74 20.16
CA VAL A 15 5.43 7.26 19.92
C VAL A 15 5.51 7.98 18.58
N LEU A 16 4.96 7.36 17.53
CA LEU A 16 4.95 7.94 16.19
C LEU A 16 4.14 9.25 16.13
N LEU A 17 2.97 9.30 16.78
CA LEU A 17 2.14 10.52 16.87
C LEU A 17 2.87 11.65 17.59
N VAL A 18 3.46 11.36 18.77
CA VAL A 18 4.21 12.34 19.54
C VAL A 18 5.37 12.89 18.70
N MET A 19 6.13 11.99 18.06
CA MET A 19 7.25 12.40 17.21
C MET A 19 6.81 13.17 15.98
N ALA A 20 5.67 12.84 15.36
CA ALA A 20 5.11 13.61 14.25
C ALA A 20 4.81 15.07 14.67
N CYS A 21 4.19 15.26 15.86
CA CYS A 21 3.94 16.58 16.42
C CYS A 21 5.24 17.32 16.77
N VAL A 22 6.20 16.65 17.40
CA VAL A 22 7.51 17.23 17.74
C VAL A 22 8.26 17.66 16.47
N ILE A 23 8.31 16.82 15.44
CA ILE A 23 8.94 17.13 14.16
C ILE A 23 8.30 18.37 13.54
N ALA A 24 6.97 18.45 13.52
CA ALA A 24 6.24 19.60 12.96
C ALA A 24 6.54 20.89 13.75
N LEU A 25 6.57 20.83 15.08
CA LEU A 25 6.87 22.01 15.93
C LEU A 25 8.34 22.43 15.84
N VAL A 26 9.27 21.48 15.86
CA VAL A 26 10.71 21.77 15.72
C VAL A 26 10.99 22.40 14.35
N ASP A 27 10.33 21.96 13.30
CA ASP A 27 10.52 22.51 11.96
C ASP A 27 10.21 24.02 11.87
N LEU A 28 9.27 24.52 12.67
CA LEU A 28 8.96 25.96 12.73
C LEU A 28 10.17 26.79 13.23
N LEU A 29 11.06 26.18 14.00
CA LEU A 29 12.26 26.82 14.54
C LEU A 29 13.48 26.64 13.63
N VAL A 30 13.40 25.75 12.64
CA VAL A 30 14.52 25.44 11.74
C VAL A 30 14.59 26.45 10.61
N THR A 31 15.67 27.21 10.54
CA THR A 31 15.95 28.21 9.50
C THR A 31 16.85 27.67 8.37
N SER A 32 17.46 26.50 8.55
CA SER A 32 18.36 25.90 7.56
C SER A 32 17.62 25.55 6.26
N PRO A 33 18.11 25.96 5.08
CA PRO A 33 17.47 25.63 3.78
C PRO A 33 17.39 24.13 3.51
N LYS A 34 18.30 23.35 4.07
CA LYS A 34 18.34 21.87 3.91
C LYS A 34 17.56 21.13 4.99
N ARG A 35 16.91 21.83 5.91
CA ARG A 35 16.09 21.24 7.00
C ARG A 35 16.77 20.06 7.69
N THR A 36 18.08 20.14 7.95
CA THR A 36 18.90 19.02 8.43
C THR A 36 18.41 18.49 9.77
N VAL A 37 18.02 19.38 10.70
CA VAL A 37 17.54 18.97 12.04
C VAL A 37 16.22 18.19 11.91
N THR A 38 15.26 18.70 11.16
CA THR A 38 13.98 18.03 10.89
C THR A 38 14.17 16.68 10.23
N TYR A 39 15.08 16.59 9.25
CA TYR A 39 15.42 15.34 8.56
C TYR A 39 16.03 14.30 9.52
N VAL A 40 17.05 14.67 10.29
CA VAL A 40 17.72 13.73 11.22
C VAL A 40 16.74 13.28 12.29
N LEU A 41 15.96 14.20 12.86
CA LEU A 41 14.95 13.87 13.85
C LEU A 41 13.91 12.89 13.29
N SER A 42 13.47 13.09 12.05
CA SER A 42 12.54 12.17 11.37
C SER A 42 13.16 10.78 11.22
N LEU A 43 14.39 10.68 10.72
CA LEU A 43 15.06 9.38 10.53
C LEU A 43 15.30 8.63 11.85
N VAL A 44 15.74 9.33 12.89
CA VAL A 44 15.97 8.73 14.22
C VAL A 44 14.64 8.23 14.80
N SER A 45 13.57 9.02 14.68
CA SER A 45 12.23 8.62 15.13
C SER A 45 11.72 7.40 14.39
N LEU A 46 11.84 7.39 13.06
CA LEU A 46 11.41 6.25 12.21
C LEU A 46 12.25 5.00 12.52
N GLY A 47 13.57 5.14 12.69
CA GLY A 47 14.44 4.03 13.09
C GLY A 47 14.05 3.42 14.44
N GLY A 48 13.76 4.26 15.43
CA GLY A 48 13.25 3.81 16.74
C GLY A 48 11.90 3.09 16.63
N VAL A 49 10.96 3.62 15.86
CA VAL A 49 9.65 3.01 15.64
C VAL A 49 9.77 1.69 14.88
N ALA A 50 10.65 1.59 13.87
CA ALA A 50 10.90 0.34 13.16
C ALA A 50 11.42 -0.76 14.10
N LEU A 51 12.37 -0.43 14.97
CA LEU A 51 12.90 -1.36 16.00
C LEU A 51 11.81 -1.78 16.98
N LEU A 52 10.94 -0.85 17.42
CA LEU A 52 9.82 -1.18 18.29
C LEU A 52 8.87 -2.17 17.60
N HIS A 53 8.51 -1.93 16.33
CA HIS A 53 7.67 -2.86 15.59
C HIS A 53 8.32 -4.23 15.40
N ALA A 54 9.63 -4.30 15.11
CA ALA A 54 10.35 -5.56 15.02
C ALA A 54 10.33 -6.32 16.34
N PHE A 55 10.56 -5.63 17.48
CA PHE A 55 10.48 -6.22 18.80
C PHE A 55 9.10 -6.78 19.14
N TYR A 56 8.03 -6.02 18.84
CA TYR A 56 6.65 -6.49 19.04
C TYR A 56 6.31 -7.66 18.13
N ALA A 57 6.78 -7.66 16.88
CA ALA A 57 6.56 -8.77 15.95
C ALA A 57 7.22 -10.07 16.41
N ASP A 58 8.47 -9.97 16.92
CA ASP A 58 9.24 -11.12 17.41
C ASP A 58 8.63 -11.73 18.68
N SER A 59 7.94 -10.94 19.50
CA SER A 59 7.26 -11.42 20.71
C SER A 59 6.18 -12.47 20.43
N GLY A 60 5.63 -12.52 19.20
CA GLY A 60 4.64 -13.49 18.76
C GLY A 60 3.25 -13.36 19.39
N HIS A 61 3.03 -12.37 20.26
CA HIS A 61 1.77 -12.20 21.00
C HIS A 61 0.74 -11.44 20.17
N THR A 62 -0.53 -11.89 20.28
CA THR A 62 -1.69 -11.16 19.76
C THR A 62 -2.48 -10.57 20.91
N LEU A 63 -2.59 -9.25 20.95
CA LEU A 63 -3.30 -8.50 22.00
C LEU A 63 -4.37 -7.61 21.37
N TYR A 64 -5.51 -7.51 22.03
CA TYR A 64 -6.58 -6.60 21.64
C TYR A 64 -6.70 -5.47 22.65
N GLY A 65 -6.78 -4.24 22.15
CA GLY A 65 -6.90 -3.04 22.98
C GLY A 65 -8.20 -2.28 22.78
N PHE A 66 -8.54 -1.46 23.77
CA PHE A 66 -9.69 -0.54 23.74
C PHE A 66 -11.02 -1.20 23.35
N GLY A 67 -11.33 -2.34 23.99
CA GLY A 67 -12.56 -3.07 23.69
C GLY A 67 -12.59 -3.64 22.27
N ARG A 68 -11.47 -4.11 21.76
CA ARG A 68 -11.24 -4.66 20.40
C ARG A 68 -11.29 -3.63 19.27
N LEU A 69 -11.14 -2.34 19.56
CA LEU A 69 -10.98 -1.35 18.49
C LEU A 69 -9.70 -1.54 17.67
N VAL A 70 -8.64 -2.05 18.32
CA VAL A 70 -7.33 -2.27 17.74
C VAL A 70 -6.76 -3.64 18.10
N VAL A 71 -5.92 -4.18 17.23
CA VAL A 71 -5.13 -5.39 17.42
C VAL A 71 -3.64 -5.12 17.28
N SER A 72 -2.87 -5.71 18.15
CA SER A 72 -1.41 -5.82 18.08
C SER A 72 -1.07 -7.27 17.81
N ASP A 73 -0.63 -7.58 16.61
CA ASP A 73 -0.33 -8.94 16.15
C ASP A 73 0.95 -8.98 15.29
N PRO A 74 1.62 -10.13 15.18
CA PRO A 74 2.88 -10.26 14.43
C PRO A 74 2.77 -9.82 12.97
N MET A 75 1.67 -10.17 12.28
CA MET A 75 1.45 -9.75 10.89
C MET A 75 1.43 -8.23 10.76
N GLY A 76 0.64 -7.57 11.61
CA GLY A 76 0.52 -6.11 11.62
C GLY A 76 1.85 -5.44 11.93
N HIS A 77 2.59 -5.93 12.93
CA HIS A 77 3.87 -5.36 13.30
C HIS A 77 4.96 -5.53 12.24
N TRP A 78 5.03 -6.67 11.54
CA TRP A 78 5.94 -6.83 10.41
C TRP A 78 5.58 -5.86 9.26
N LEU A 79 4.31 -5.74 8.91
CA LEU A 79 3.88 -4.80 7.87
C LEU A 79 4.20 -3.34 8.23
N LYS A 80 4.00 -2.93 9.50
CA LYS A 80 4.35 -1.61 9.99
C LYS A 80 5.86 -1.38 10.01
N CYS A 81 6.65 -2.40 10.38
CA CYS A 81 8.11 -2.33 10.35
C CYS A 81 8.60 -2.06 8.91
N PHE A 82 8.14 -2.84 7.95
CA PHE A 82 8.48 -2.65 6.53
C PHE A 82 7.96 -1.31 5.99
N ALA A 83 6.76 -0.88 6.37
CA ALA A 83 6.23 0.43 6.00
C ALA A 83 7.09 1.57 6.55
N THR A 84 7.53 1.47 7.81
CA THR A 84 8.41 2.46 8.45
C THR A 84 9.77 2.53 7.76
N ILE A 85 10.38 1.39 7.46
CA ILE A 85 11.63 1.33 6.69
C ILE A 85 11.45 1.92 5.29
N ALA A 86 10.33 1.62 4.61
CA ALA A 86 10.05 2.15 3.28
C ALA A 86 9.90 3.68 3.29
N VAL A 87 9.23 4.25 4.31
CA VAL A 87 9.13 5.71 4.49
C VAL A 87 10.50 6.31 4.79
N MET A 88 11.28 5.68 5.66
CA MET A 88 12.64 6.13 6.00
C MET A 88 13.55 6.19 4.76
N VAL A 89 13.57 5.14 3.94
CA VAL A 89 14.32 5.08 2.67
C VAL A 89 13.81 6.14 1.69
N THR A 90 12.50 6.32 1.60
CA THR A 90 11.89 7.36 0.76
C THR A 90 12.38 8.75 1.17
N LEU A 91 12.43 9.08 2.46
CA LEU A 91 12.91 10.37 2.93
C LEU A 91 14.42 10.58 2.66
N VAL A 92 15.22 9.50 2.73
CA VAL A 92 16.65 9.56 2.37
C VAL A 92 16.82 9.93 0.89
N TYR A 93 16.08 9.28 0.00
CA TYR A 93 16.14 9.56 -1.45
C TYR A 93 15.50 10.90 -1.81
N ALA A 94 14.41 11.26 -1.14
CA ALA A 94 13.64 12.46 -1.43
C ALA A 94 14.38 13.76 -1.09
N ARG A 95 15.25 13.77 -0.05
CA ARG A 95 15.88 15.00 0.45
C ARG A 95 16.71 15.76 -0.60
N PRO A 96 17.67 15.14 -1.33
CA PRO A 96 18.42 15.85 -2.36
C PRO A 96 17.51 16.36 -3.48
N TYR A 97 16.61 15.52 -3.94
CA TYR A 97 15.63 15.84 -4.98
C TYR A 97 14.74 17.04 -4.58
N ALA A 98 14.23 17.04 -3.35
CA ALA A 98 13.37 18.09 -2.83
C ALA A 98 14.12 19.43 -2.65
N ALA A 99 15.42 19.37 -2.28
CA ALA A 99 16.25 20.57 -2.17
C ALA A 99 16.46 21.28 -3.52
N ASP A 100 16.63 20.50 -4.61
CA ASP A 100 16.85 21.03 -5.96
C ASP A 100 15.57 21.58 -6.62
N ARG A 101 14.40 21.40 -6.00
CA ARG A 101 13.07 21.70 -6.59
C ARG A 101 12.18 22.56 -5.70
N ASP A 102 12.78 23.32 -4.79
CA ASP A 102 12.10 24.24 -3.87
C ASP A 102 11.01 23.57 -3.00
N MET A 103 11.08 22.25 -2.80
CA MET A 103 10.14 21.50 -1.96
C MET A 103 10.53 21.51 -0.48
N LEU A 104 11.68 22.11 -0.11
CA LEU A 104 12.16 22.29 1.26
C LEU A 104 12.01 23.73 1.75
N ARG A 105 11.05 24.49 1.24
CA ARG A 105 10.69 25.83 1.82
C ARG A 105 10.29 25.70 3.28
N GLY A 106 9.63 24.58 3.65
CA GLY A 106 9.37 24.09 5.00
C GLY A 106 9.69 22.60 5.10
N GLY A 107 9.44 22.02 6.28
CA GLY A 107 9.63 20.58 6.56
C GLY A 107 8.39 19.73 6.27
N GLU A 108 7.44 20.24 5.48
CA GLU A 108 6.16 19.57 5.24
C GLU A 108 6.33 18.16 4.68
N ILE A 109 7.33 17.92 3.82
CA ILE A 109 7.62 16.59 3.28
C ILE A 109 7.90 15.57 4.39
N PHE A 110 8.61 15.98 5.45
CA PHE A 110 8.93 15.10 6.58
C PHE A 110 7.70 14.86 7.45
N SER A 111 7.03 15.93 7.87
CA SER A 111 5.85 15.86 8.74
C SER A 111 4.71 15.08 8.10
N LEU A 112 4.37 15.38 6.82
CA LEU A 112 3.30 14.69 6.10
C LEU A 112 3.63 13.21 5.86
N SER A 113 4.89 12.87 5.61
CA SER A 113 5.31 11.46 5.46
C SER A 113 5.15 10.68 6.77
N VAL A 114 5.45 11.30 7.93
CA VAL A 114 5.25 10.67 9.24
C VAL A 114 3.76 10.56 9.57
N PHE A 115 2.93 11.57 9.27
CA PHE A 115 1.48 11.46 9.41
C PHE A 115 0.87 10.40 8.47
N ALA A 116 1.35 10.29 7.24
CA ALA A 116 0.93 9.22 6.33
C ALA A 116 1.27 7.83 6.92
N LEU A 117 2.47 7.67 7.50
CA LEU A 117 2.86 6.43 8.18
C LEU A 117 2.00 6.14 9.42
N LEU A 118 1.65 7.16 10.19
CA LEU A 118 0.73 7.01 11.31
C LEU A 118 -0.63 6.51 10.82
N GLY A 119 -1.16 7.09 9.73
CA GLY A 119 -2.40 6.62 9.10
C GLY A 119 -2.30 5.15 8.65
N MET A 120 -1.17 4.76 8.04
CA MET A 120 -0.90 3.35 7.68
C MET A 120 -0.90 2.45 8.93
N SER A 121 -0.23 2.85 10.01
CA SER A 121 -0.13 2.07 11.24
C SER A 121 -1.49 1.87 11.91
N VAL A 122 -2.30 2.93 11.99
CA VAL A 122 -3.67 2.87 12.52
C VAL A 122 -4.54 1.95 11.65
N MET A 123 -4.43 2.05 10.32
CA MET A 123 -5.17 1.22 9.38
C MET A 123 -4.78 -0.27 9.50
N ILE A 124 -3.51 -0.58 9.71
CA ILE A 124 -3.01 -1.95 9.89
C ILE A 124 -3.51 -2.57 11.20
N SER A 125 -3.60 -1.77 12.27
CA SER A 125 -4.06 -2.22 13.60
C SER A 125 -5.57 -2.25 13.77
N GLY A 126 -6.34 -1.63 12.87
CA GLY A 126 -7.78 -1.46 13.05
C GLY A 126 -8.55 -2.79 13.08
N GLN A 127 -9.42 -2.96 14.08
CA GLN A 127 -10.38 -4.07 14.21
C GLN A 127 -11.84 -3.59 14.22
N ASN A 128 -12.03 -2.34 13.89
CA ASN A 128 -13.31 -1.66 13.85
C ASN A 128 -13.40 -0.81 12.57
N PHE A 129 -14.56 -0.76 11.93
CA PHE A 129 -14.76 -0.03 10.69
C PHE A 129 -14.35 1.45 10.79
N LEU A 130 -14.65 2.12 11.91
CA LEU A 130 -14.27 3.52 12.09
C LEU A 130 -12.77 3.71 12.24
N VAL A 131 -12.08 2.83 12.97
CA VAL A 131 -10.62 2.90 13.15
C VAL A 131 -9.92 2.69 11.80
N LEU A 132 -10.36 1.70 11.02
CA LEU A 132 -9.85 1.44 9.67
C LEU A 132 -10.05 2.66 8.76
N TYR A 133 -11.24 3.27 8.79
CA TYR A 133 -11.56 4.43 7.99
C TYR A 133 -10.75 5.66 8.40
N LEU A 134 -10.59 5.94 9.70
CA LEU A 134 -9.79 7.05 10.20
C LEU A 134 -8.31 6.93 9.81
N GLY A 135 -7.74 5.71 9.94
CA GLY A 135 -6.37 5.45 9.48
C GLY A 135 -6.21 5.68 7.98
N LEU A 136 -7.19 5.23 7.19
CA LEU A 136 -7.23 5.43 5.75
C LEU A 136 -7.31 6.92 5.37
N GLU A 137 -8.14 7.71 6.05
CA GLU A 137 -8.26 9.15 5.77
C GLU A 137 -6.99 9.91 6.16
N LEU A 138 -6.37 9.59 7.29
CA LEU A 138 -5.11 10.22 7.67
C LEU A 138 -4.00 9.94 6.65
N LEU A 139 -3.90 8.70 6.16
CA LEU A 139 -2.98 8.32 5.08
C LEU A 139 -3.28 9.09 3.79
N THR A 140 -4.56 9.15 3.38
CA THR A 140 -4.94 9.76 2.09
C THR A 140 -4.78 11.26 2.07
N LEU A 141 -5.26 11.97 3.10
CA LEU A 141 -5.14 13.42 3.19
C LEU A 141 -3.67 13.86 3.20
N SER A 142 -2.81 13.13 3.96
CA SER A 142 -1.37 13.37 3.96
C SER A 142 -0.75 13.14 2.57
N SER A 143 -1.19 12.08 1.85
CA SER A 143 -0.70 11.75 0.51
C SER A 143 -1.13 12.79 -0.54
N TYR A 144 -2.36 13.32 -0.45
CA TYR A 144 -2.82 14.40 -1.34
C TYR A 144 -1.98 15.64 -1.18
N ALA A 145 -1.68 16.03 0.06
CA ALA A 145 -0.82 17.17 0.36
C ALA A 145 0.62 16.96 -0.14
N LEU A 146 1.17 15.73 -0.02
CA LEU A 146 2.50 15.38 -0.54
C LEU A 146 2.57 15.52 -2.07
N VAL A 147 1.55 15.10 -2.81
CA VAL A 147 1.50 15.25 -4.28
C VAL A 147 1.44 16.73 -4.66
N ALA A 148 0.74 17.56 -3.87
CA ALA A 148 0.57 19.00 -4.08
C ALA A 148 1.76 19.86 -3.61
N LEU A 149 2.83 19.27 -3.03
CA LEU A 149 3.94 20.05 -2.43
C LEU A 149 4.62 21.02 -3.41
N ARG A 150 4.72 20.66 -4.69
CA ARG A 150 5.27 21.54 -5.72
C ARG A 150 4.19 22.43 -6.30
N ARG A 151 3.74 23.40 -5.52
CA ARG A 151 2.54 24.25 -5.76
C ARG A 151 2.57 25.01 -7.09
N ASP A 152 3.75 25.43 -7.53
CA ASP A 152 3.95 26.24 -8.73
C ASP A 152 4.06 25.38 -10.02
N ASN A 153 3.94 24.04 -9.90
CA ASN A 153 3.98 23.13 -11.04
C ASN A 153 2.55 22.69 -11.41
N THR A 154 2.12 23.03 -12.62
CA THR A 154 0.76 22.75 -13.11
C THR A 154 0.47 21.25 -13.20
N GLN A 155 1.44 20.43 -13.61
CA GLN A 155 1.27 18.97 -13.69
C GLN A 155 1.09 18.36 -12.30
N ALA A 156 1.87 18.78 -11.31
CA ALA A 156 1.75 18.30 -9.94
C ALA A 156 0.41 18.72 -9.31
N THR A 157 -0.04 19.94 -9.58
CA THR A 157 -1.34 20.44 -9.10
C THR A 157 -2.50 19.69 -9.75
N GLU A 158 -2.45 19.42 -11.07
CA GLU A 158 -3.44 18.60 -11.77
C GLU A 158 -3.47 17.17 -11.22
N ALA A 159 -2.31 16.55 -11.03
CA ALA A 159 -2.20 15.22 -10.44
C ALA A 159 -2.80 15.17 -9.02
N ALA A 160 -2.51 16.17 -8.19
CA ALA A 160 -3.07 16.30 -6.85
C ALA A 160 -4.60 16.43 -6.86
N MET A 161 -5.16 17.24 -7.76
CA MET A 161 -6.61 17.39 -7.92
C MET A 161 -7.27 16.08 -8.36
N LYS A 162 -6.72 15.39 -9.36
CA LYS A 162 -7.22 14.07 -9.80
C LYS A 162 -7.18 13.07 -8.65
N TYR A 163 -6.07 13.03 -7.91
CA TYR A 163 -5.90 12.11 -6.78
C TYR A 163 -6.89 12.40 -5.67
N PHE A 164 -7.09 13.66 -5.33
CA PHE A 164 -8.05 14.09 -4.30
C PHE A 164 -9.49 13.75 -4.69
N VAL A 165 -9.94 14.13 -5.88
CA VAL A 165 -11.34 13.95 -6.30
C VAL A 165 -11.69 12.45 -6.41
N LEU A 166 -10.85 11.68 -7.11
CA LEU A 166 -11.08 10.25 -7.27
C LEU A 166 -10.92 9.49 -5.93
N GLY A 167 -9.98 9.92 -5.09
CA GLY A 167 -9.76 9.33 -3.79
C GLY A 167 -10.88 9.61 -2.80
N ALA A 168 -11.40 10.83 -2.76
CA ALA A 168 -12.55 11.18 -1.92
C ALA A 168 -13.80 10.39 -2.33
N MET A 169 -14.02 10.19 -3.63
CA MET A 169 -15.10 9.33 -4.12
C MET A 169 -14.92 7.87 -3.66
N ALA A 170 -13.71 7.34 -3.76
CA ALA A 170 -13.43 5.96 -3.34
C ALA A 170 -13.54 5.78 -1.82
N SER A 171 -13.09 6.75 -1.02
CA SER A 171 -13.33 6.79 0.42
C SER A 171 -14.82 6.82 0.75
N GLY A 172 -15.61 7.58 -0.02
CA GLY A 172 -17.07 7.61 0.10
C GLY A 172 -17.70 6.24 -0.18
N PHE A 173 -17.23 5.52 -1.22
CA PHE A 173 -17.69 4.15 -1.48
C PHE A 173 -17.38 3.21 -0.33
N LEU A 174 -16.15 3.23 0.19
CA LEU A 174 -15.78 2.38 1.31
C LEU A 174 -16.64 2.66 2.55
N LEU A 175 -16.81 3.95 2.90
CA LEU A 175 -17.61 4.36 4.04
C LEU A 175 -19.09 3.96 3.86
N TYR A 176 -19.63 4.12 2.67
CA TYR A 176 -21.00 3.72 2.36
C TYR A 176 -21.18 2.20 2.49
N GLY A 177 -20.24 1.42 1.96
CA GLY A 177 -20.25 -0.05 2.14
C GLY A 177 -20.18 -0.47 3.61
N MET A 178 -19.30 0.15 4.41
CA MET A 178 -19.20 -0.08 5.84
C MET A 178 -20.52 0.31 6.56
N SER A 179 -21.15 1.41 6.16
CA SER A 179 -22.43 1.85 6.72
C SER A 179 -23.56 0.86 6.42
N MET A 180 -23.60 0.27 5.22
CA MET A 180 -24.56 -0.76 4.86
C MET A 180 -24.34 -2.04 5.68
N LEU A 181 -23.09 -2.47 5.84
CA LEU A 181 -22.74 -3.63 6.67
C LEU A 181 -23.10 -3.37 8.15
N TYR A 182 -22.87 -2.15 8.65
CA TYR A 182 -23.32 -1.74 9.97
C TYR A 182 -24.85 -1.79 10.10
N GLY A 183 -25.57 -1.24 9.14
CA GLY A 183 -27.05 -1.29 9.13
C GLY A 183 -27.60 -2.71 9.10
N ALA A 184 -26.89 -3.63 8.46
CA ALA A 184 -27.25 -5.04 8.36
C ALA A 184 -26.91 -5.85 9.63
N THR A 185 -25.78 -5.56 10.28
CA THR A 185 -25.23 -6.36 11.38
C THR A 185 -25.40 -5.71 12.75
N GLY A 186 -25.67 -4.41 12.81
CA GLY A 186 -25.77 -3.63 14.04
C GLY A 186 -24.44 -3.39 14.76
N SER A 187 -23.29 -3.71 14.12
CA SER A 187 -21.97 -3.60 14.77
C SER A 187 -20.92 -3.01 13.82
N LEU A 188 -19.96 -2.29 14.42
CA LEU A 188 -18.75 -1.79 13.73
C LEU A 188 -17.53 -2.68 14.00
N ASP A 189 -17.61 -3.58 15.01
CA ASP A 189 -16.53 -4.51 15.39
C ASP A 189 -16.49 -5.70 14.41
N LEU A 190 -15.31 -5.95 13.82
CA LEU A 190 -15.14 -6.99 12.79
C LEU A 190 -15.53 -8.38 13.27
N ALA A 191 -15.18 -8.75 14.50
CA ALA A 191 -15.48 -10.08 15.02
C ALA A 191 -17.00 -10.26 15.27
N THR A 192 -17.70 -9.19 15.66
CA THR A 192 -19.14 -9.20 15.82
C THR A 192 -19.85 -9.25 14.47
N VAL A 193 -19.37 -8.46 13.50
CA VAL A 193 -19.85 -8.50 12.11
C VAL A 193 -19.72 -9.91 11.53
N PHE A 194 -18.55 -10.54 11.68
CA PHE A 194 -18.33 -11.93 11.27
C PHE A 194 -19.38 -12.88 11.87
N LYS A 195 -19.60 -12.82 13.19
CA LYS A 195 -20.54 -13.71 13.90
C LYS A 195 -21.98 -13.52 13.41
N VAL A 196 -22.40 -12.27 13.22
CA VAL A 196 -23.76 -11.95 12.77
C VAL A 196 -23.99 -12.43 11.33
N ILE A 197 -23.02 -12.26 10.45
CA ILE A 197 -23.11 -12.77 9.06
C ILE A 197 -23.14 -14.30 9.06
N ALA A 198 -22.26 -14.94 9.84
CA ALA A 198 -22.19 -16.40 9.94
C ALA A 198 -23.48 -17.03 10.52
N SER A 199 -24.26 -16.29 11.31
CA SER A 199 -25.56 -16.78 11.82
C SER A 199 -26.63 -16.96 10.74
N GLY A 200 -26.44 -16.37 9.55
CA GLY A 200 -27.40 -16.45 8.44
C GLY A 200 -28.68 -15.65 8.62
N GLN A 201 -28.79 -14.84 9.69
CA GLN A 201 -30.01 -14.08 10.01
C GLN A 201 -30.20 -12.81 9.19
N VAL A 202 -29.12 -12.36 8.51
CA VAL A 202 -29.11 -11.13 7.71
C VAL A 202 -29.41 -11.44 6.24
N LYS A 203 -30.18 -10.58 5.59
CA LYS A 203 -30.49 -10.71 4.17
C LYS A 203 -29.21 -10.65 3.33
N HIS A 204 -28.86 -11.71 2.62
CA HIS A 204 -27.65 -11.85 1.83
C HIS A 204 -27.49 -10.71 0.80
N GLN A 205 -28.56 -10.29 0.16
CA GLN A 205 -28.53 -9.21 -0.83
C GLN A 205 -28.01 -7.87 -0.27
N VAL A 206 -28.36 -7.53 0.97
CA VAL A 206 -27.89 -6.30 1.63
C VAL A 206 -26.40 -6.40 1.92
N LEU A 207 -25.94 -7.59 2.37
CA LEU A 207 -24.53 -7.86 2.63
C LEU A 207 -23.70 -7.77 1.35
N VAL A 208 -24.16 -8.39 0.25
CA VAL A 208 -23.47 -8.35 -1.05
C VAL A 208 -23.38 -6.92 -1.58
N PHE A 209 -24.46 -6.14 -1.42
CA PHE A 209 -24.44 -4.75 -1.87
C PHE A 209 -23.43 -3.91 -1.06
N GLY A 210 -23.38 -4.06 0.27
CA GLY A 210 -22.36 -3.44 1.11
C GLY A 210 -20.94 -3.90 0.75
N LEU A 211 -20.77 -5.20 0.48
CA LEU A 211 -19.50 -5.78 0.07
C LEU A 211 -18.97 -5.20 -1.25
N VAL A 212 -19.82 -4.99 -2.26
CA VAL A 212 -19.44 -4.37 -3.55
C VAL A 212 -18.81 -3.00 -3.33
N PHE A 213 -19.39 -2.17 -2.48
CA PHE A 213 -18.84 -0.85 -2.17
C PHE A 213 -17.53 -0.93 -1.37
N VAL A 214 -17.42 -1.86 -0.41
CA VAL A 214 -16.17 -2.11 0.32
C VAL A 214 -15.07 -2.55 -0.65
N VAL A 215 -15.33 -3.54 -1.49
CA VAL A 215 -14.36 -4.03 -2.49
C VAL A 215 -13.96 -2.93 -3.47
N SER A 216 -14.91 -2.08 -3.90
CA SER A 216 -14.61 -0.94 -4.79
C SER A 216 -13.62 0.06 -4.14
N GLY A 217 -13.81 0.38 -2.86
CA GLY A 217 -12.90 1.25 -2.11
C GLY A 217 -11.51 0.63 -1.93
N LEU A 218 -11.44 -0.67 -1.60
CA LEU A 218 -10.19 -1.43 -1.50
C LEU A 218 -9.48 -1.52 -2.86
N ALA A 219 -10.22 -1.77 -3.93
CA ALA A 219 -9.72 -1.83 -5.29
C ALA A 219 -9.07 -0.50 -5.73
N PHE A 220 -9.67 0.63 -5.38
CA PHE A 220 -9.06 1.95 -5.58
C PHE A 220 -7.73 2.10 -4.82
N LYS A 221 -7.66 1.69 -3.55
CA LYS A 221 -6.44 1.79 -2.74
C LYS A 221 -5.32 0.91 -3.25
N LEU A 222 -5.62 -0.29 -3.70
CA LEU A 222 -4.67 -1.17 -4.36
C LEU A 222 -4.28 -0.62 -5.74
N GLY A 223 -5.18 0.12 -6.41
CA GLY A 223 -4.99 0.66 -7.75
C GLY A 223 -5.26 -0.37 -8.83
N VAL A 224 -6.27 -1.24 -8.64
CA VAL A 224 -6.65 -2.30 -9.59
C VAL A 224 -7.80 -1.88 -10.48
N VAL A 225 -7.90 -2.49 -11.65
CA VAL A 225 -8.96 -2.23 -12.67
C VAL A 225 -10.31 -2.64 -12.10
N PRO A 226 -11.39 -1.82 -12.28
CA PRO A 226 -11.47 -0.56 -13.05
C PRO A 226 -11.11 0.70 -12.24
N PHE A 227 -10.79 0.59 -10.96
CA PHE A 227 -10.54 1.72 -10.06
C PHE A 227 -9.11 2.25 -10.11
N HIS A 228 -8.34 1.92 -11.16
CA HIS A 228 -6.93 2.21 -11.35
C HIS A 228 -6.62 3.59 -11.96
N MET A 229 -7.62 4.30 -12.49
CA MET A 229 -7.43 5.46 -13.39
C MET A 229 -6.56 6.58 -12.81
N TRP A 230 -6.52 6.69 -11.48
CA TRP A 230 -5.67 7.67 -10.80
C TRP A 230 -4.18 7.32 -10.84
N VAL A 231 -3.82 6.02 -10.92
CA VAL A 231 -2.43 5.55 -10.73
C VAL A 231 -1.50 6.09 -11.83
N PRO A 232 -1.79 5.95 -13.14
CA PRO A 232 -0.90 6.45 -14.18
C PRO A 232 -0.74 7.97 -14.16
N ASP A 233 -1.85 8.70 -13.99
CA ASP A 233 -1.83 10.17 -14.04
C ASP A 233 -1.12 10.77 -12.82
N VAL A 234 -1.35 10.20 -11.63
CA VAL A 234 -0.73 10.69 -10.39
C VAL A 234 0.75 10.31 -10.33
N TYR A 235 1.12 9.09 -10.74
CA TYR A 235 2.53 8.69 -10.74
C TYR A 235 3.36 9.52 -11.72
N GLN A 236 2.82 9.82 -12.89
CA GLN A 236 3.49 10.65 -13.87
C GLN A 236 3.55 12.13 -13.43
N GLY A 237 2.44 12.69 -12.99
CA GLY A 237 2.33 14.13 -12.71
C GLY A 237 2.89 14.56 -11.35
N ALA A 238 2.91 13.68 -10.35
CA ALA A 238 3.47 14.00 -9.04
C ALA A 238 4.99 14.17 -9.08
N PRO A 239 5.59 15.00 -8.20
CA PRO A 239 7.01 15.01 -7.97
C PRO A 239 7.51 13.61 -7.65
N THR A 240 8.65 13.18 -8.24
CA THR A 240 9.10 11.77 -8.14
C THR A 240 9.28 11.30 -6.68
N ALA A 241 9.68 12.19 -5.77
CA ALA A 241 9.75 11.89 -4.33
C ALA A 241 8.37 11.57 -3.73
N ALA A 242 7.32 12.31 -4.13
CA ALA A 242 5.94 12.02 -3.71
C ALA A 242 5.42 10.74 -4.38
N THR A 243 5.76 10.51 -5.66
CA THR A 243 5.42 9.27 -6.35
C THR A 243 6.00 8.05 -5.62
N LEU A 244 7.28 8.10 -5.20
CA LEU A 244 7.90 7.02 -4.45
C LEU A 244 7.16 6.74 -3.13
N MET A 245 6.74 7.80 -2.43
CA MET A 245 5.98 7.66 -1.18
C MET A 245 4.64 6.96 -1.40
N ILE A 246 3.86 7.36 -2.40
CA ILE A 246 2.52 6.78 -2.65
C ILE A 246 2.56 5.42 -3.34
N ALA A 247 3.63 5.13 -4.09
CA ALA A 247 3.80 3.85 -4.80
C ALA A 247 4.29 2.72 -3.88
N GLY A 248 5.02 3.05 -2.83
CA GLY A 248 5.68 2.11 -1.93
C GLY A 248 4.89 1.78 -0.67
N ALA A 249 5.21 2.45 0.43
CA ALA A 249 4.73 2.13 1.78
C ALA A 249 3.21 1.95 1.92
N PRO A 250 2.33 2.75 1.27
CA PRO A 250 0.88 2.57 1.39
C PRO A 250 0.35 1.21 0.94
N LYS A 251 1.10 0.47 0.12
CA LYS A 251 0.68 -0.87 -0.32
C LYS A 251 0.64 -1.88 0.82
N PHE A 252 1.50 -1.74 1.84
CA PHE A 252 1.43 -2.55 3.05
C PHE A 252 0.11 -2.34 3.80
N ALA A 253 -0.29 -1.10 3.96
CA ALA A 253 -1.53 -0.77 4.66
C ALA A 253 -2.77 -1.15 3.82
N ALA A 254 -2.73 -0.98 2.50
CA ALA A 254 -3.80 -1.44 1.61
C ALA A 254 -3.97 -2.96 1.63
N PHE A 255 -2.87 -3.72 1.68
CA PHE A 255 -2.90 -5.17 1.88
C PHE A 255 -3.51 -5.54 3.24
N ALA A 256 -3.04 -4.89 4.32
CA ALA A 256 -3.53 -5.18 5.67
C ALA A 256 -5.03 -4.90 5.82
N ILE A 257 -5.52 -3.74 5.37
CA ILE A 257 -6.97 -3.43 5.47
C ILE A 257 -7.80 -4.42 4.65
N THR A 258 -7.28 -4.91 3.53
CA THR A 258 -7.98 -5.93 2.73
C THR A 258 -8.09 -7.24 3.51
N ILE A 259 -7.03 -7.69 4.18
CA ILE A 259 -7.07 -8.87 5.08
C ILE A 259 -8.05 -8.62 6.23
N ARG A 260 -7.95 -7.50 6.95
CA ARG A 260 -8.82 -7.18 8.09
C ARG A 260 -10.30 -7.20 7.68
N LEU A 261 -10.65 -6.56 6.57
CA LEU A 261 -12.05 -6.47 6.14
C LEU A 261 -12.55 -7.78 5.53
N LEU A 262 -11.83 -8.37 4.57
CA LEU A 262 -12.35 -9.52 3.83
C LEU A 262 -12.14 -10.84 4.55
N VAL A 263 -10.98 -11.04 5.19
CA VAL A 263 -10.63 -12.31 5.82
C VAL A 263 -11.09 -12.37 7.28
N GLU A 264 -10.91 -11.30 8.06
CA GLU A 264 -11.30 -11.32 9.47
C GLU A 264 -12.76 -10.92 9.70
N GLY A 265 -13.28 -9.93 8.94
CA GLY A 265 -14.66 -9.44 9.10
C GLY A 265 -15.68 -10.12 8.22
N LEU A 266 -15.36 -10.37 6.96
CA LEU A 266 -16.29 -10.80 5.91
C LEU A 266 -15.98 -12.19 5.34
N LEU A 267 -15.26 -13.05 6.08
CA LEU A 267 -14.96 -14.42 5.64
C LEU A 267 -16.21 -15.25 5.33
N PRO A 268 -17.35 -15.13 6.05
CA PRO A 268 -18.55 -15.87 5.68
C PRO A 268 -19.10 -15.53 4.28
N MET A 269 -18.65 -14.42 3.70
CA MET A 269 -18.97 -14.00 2.33
C MET A 269 -17.85 -14.31 1.33
N ALA A 270 -16.97 -15.27 1.63
CA ALA A 270 -15.79 -15.57 0.82
C ALA A 270 -16.13 -15.89 -0.63
N ILE A 271 -17.20 -16.64 -0.86
CA ILE A 271 -17.64 -17.01 -2.21
C ILE A 271 -17.93 -15.75 -3.06
N ASP A 272 -18.54 -14.72 -2.47
CA ASP A 272 -18.88 -13.49 -3.17
C ASP A 272 -17.61 -12.64 -3.44
N TRP A 273 -16.79 -12.35 -2.42
CA TRP A 273 -15.64 -11.49 -2.63
C TRP A 273 -14.52 -12.16 -3.42
N GLN A 274 -14.36 -13.49 -3.39
CA GLN A 274 -13.38 -14.19 -4.24
C GLN A 274 -13.68 -14.01 -5.73
N GLN A 275 -14.95 -14.10 -6.14
CA GLN A 275 -15.35 -13.86 -7.53
C GLN A 275 -15.06 -12.42 -7.96
N MET A 276 -15.33 -11.45 -7.08
CA MET A 276 -14.98 -10.05 -7.33
C MET A 276 -13.47 -9.86 -7.48
N LEU A 277 -12.67 -10.41 -6.56
CA LEU A 277 -11.21 -10.30 -6.63
C LEU A 277 -10.64 -10.99 -7.87
N ALA A 278 -11.18 -12.14 -8.29
CA ALA A 278 -10.77 -12.83 -9.53
C ALA A 278 -10.99 -11.94 -10.76
N LEU A 279 -12.17 -11.32 -10.88
CA LEU A 279 -12.48 -10.42 -11.98
C LEU A 279 -11.54 -9.20 -12.01
N LEU A 280 -11.33 -8.56 -10.83
CA LEU A 280 -10.43 -7.42 -10.70
C LEU A 280 -8.97 -7.81 -11.01
N ALA A 281 -8.53 -9.02 -10.62
CA ALA A 281 -7.20 -9.51 -10.90
C ALA A 281 -6.98 -9.76 -12.41
N ILE A 282 -7.91 -10.45 -13.08
CA ILE A 282 -7.87 -10.70 -14.53
C ILE A 282 -7.80 -9.39 -15.30
N ALA A 283 -8.69 -8.45 -14.98
CA ALA A 283 -8.72 -7.15 -15.63
C ALA A 283 -7.45 -6.33 -15.39
N SER A 284 -6.89 -6.41 -14.19
CA SER A 284 -5.65 -5.68 -13.82
C SER A 284 -4.41 -6.26 -14.49
N LEU A 285 -4.31 -7.58 -14.60
CA LEU A 285 -3.23 -8.24 -15.34
C LEU A 285 -3.29 -7.89 -16.83
N LEU A 286 -4.49 -7.91 -17.42
CA LEU A 286 -4.67 -7.60 -18.83
C LEU A 286 -4.34 -6.14 -19.14
N VAL A 287 -5.05 -5.20 -18.49
CA VAL A 287 -4.91 -3.76 -18.75
C VAL A 287 -3.53 -3.26 -18.32
N GLY A 288 -3.05 -3.69 -17.15
CA GLY A 288 -1.76 -3.24 -16.61
C GLY A 288 -0.59 -3.60 -17.54
N ASN A 289 -0.51 -4.84 -18.00
CA ASN A 289 0.61 -5.26 -18.85
C ASN A 289 0.50 -4.69 -20.27
N LEU A 290 -0.68 -4.76 -20.91
CA LEU A 290 -0.85 -4.24 -22.28
C LEU A 290 -0.63 -2.71 -22.35
N ALA A 291 -1.12 -1.97 -21.35
CA ALA A 291 -0.93 -0.53 -21.33
C ALA A 291 0.52 -0.14 -20.97
N ALA A 292 1.22 -0.92 -20.14
CA ALA A 292 2.63 -0.67 -19.81
C ALA A 292 3.54 -0.70 -21.05
N ILE A 293 3.34 -1.67 -21.95
CA ILE A 293 4.13 -1.83 -23.18
C ILE A 293 4.04 -0.60 -24.09
N ALA A 294 2.92 0.09 -24.09
CA ALA A 294 2.68 1.25 -24.95
C ALA A 294 3.23 2.57 -24.40
N GLN A 295 3.81 2.58 -23.19
CA GLN A 295 4.27 3.82 -22.54
C GLN A 295 5.70 4.18 -22.96
N THR A 296 5.95 5.48 -23.13
CA THR A 296 7.29 6.07 -23.31
C THR A 296 7.82 6.70 -22.04
N ASN A 297 6.92 7.17 -21.16
CA ASN A 297 7.27 7.72 -19.87
C ASN A 297 7.47 6.60 -18.84
N LEU A 298 8.65 6.57 -18.22
CA LEU A 298 9.06 5.51 -17.30
C LEU A 298 8.18 5.44 -16.04
N LYS A 299 7.81 6.59 -15.45
CA LYS A 299 6.94 6.63 -14.27
C LYS A 299 5.55 6.10 -14.60
N ARG A 300 5.02 6.43 -15.78
CA ARG A 300 3.72 5.94 -16.24
C ARG A 300 3.76 4.45 -16.56
N MET A 301 4.85 3.96 -17.15
CA MET A 301 5.07 2.51 -17.36
C MET A 301 5.08 1.76 -16.02
N LEU A 302 5.81 2.27 -15.02
CA LEU A 302 5.84 1.69 -13.67
C LEU A 302 4.47 1.75 -12.96
N ALA A 303 3.67 2.76 -13.25
CA ALA A 303 2.30 2.87 -12.76
C ALA A 303 1.43 1.72 -13.30
N TYR A 304 1.47 1.44 -14.59
CA TYR A 304 0.75 0.30 -15.18
C TYR A 304 1.33 -1.05 -14.71
N SER A 305 2.64 -1.14 -14.54
CA SER A 305 3.25 -2.30 -13.87
C SER A 305 2.68 -2.51 -12.47
N THR A 306 2.53 -1.43 -11.67
CA THR A 306 1.90 -1.49 -10.34
C THR A 306 0.50 -2.10 -10.39
N ILE A 307 -0.31 -1.71 -11.37
CA ILE A 307 -1.67 -2.23 -11.55
C ILE A 307 -1.63 -3.75 -11.77
N ALA A 308 -0.75 -4.23 -12.65
CA ALA A 308 -0.56 -5.65 -12.90
C ALA A 308 -0.05 -6.41 -11.66
N GLN A 309 0.94 -5.85 -10.93
CA GLN A 309 1.49 -6.46 -9.72
C GLN A 309 0.42 -6.59 -8.62
N MET A 310 -0.45 -5.59 -8.46
CA MET A 310 -1.57 -5.69 -7.52
C MET A 310 -2.58 -6.75 -7.94
N GLY A 311 -2.72 -7.07 -9.23
CA GLY A 311 -3.46 -8.22 -9.71
C GLY A 311 -2.95 -9.55 -9.12
N PHE A 312 -1.63 -9.76 -9.03
CA PHE A 312 -1.06 -10.93 -8.36
C PHE A 312 -1.34 -10.93 -6.84
N VAL A 313 -1.33 -9.78 -6.19
CA VAL A 313 -1.71 -9.69 -4.77
C VAL A 313 -3.16 -10.14 -4.57
N LEU A 314 -4.09 -9.72 -5.44
CA LEU A 314 -5.49 -10.16 -5.38
C LEU A 314 -5.62 -11.67 -5.57
N ILE A 315 -4.84 -12.28 -6.48
CA ILE A 315 -4.77 -13.74 -6.65
C ILE A 315 -4.36 -14.42 -5.35
N GLY A 316 -3.31 -13.93 -4.69
CA GLY A 316 -2.87 -14.47 -3.40
C GLY A 316 -3.92 -14.36 -2.31
N LEU A 317 -4.64 -13.23 -2.26
CA LEU A 317 -5.71 -13.01 -1.28
C LEU A 317 -6.90 -13.94 -1.50
N MET A 318 -7.32 -14.16 -2.75
CA MET A 318 -8.46 -15.04 -3.03
C MET A 318 -8.13 -16.53 -2.82
N SER A 319 -6.85 -16.92 -2.89
CA SER A 319 -6.43 -18.32 -2.78
C SER A 319 -6.51 -18.87 -1.34
N GLY A 320 -6.75 -18.03 -0.34
CA GLY A 320 -6.75 -18.43 1.08
C GLY A 320 -7.97 -19.22 1.52
N VAL A 321 -9.04 -19.24 0.74
CA VAL A 321 -10.28 -19.95 1.05
C VAL A 321 -10.62 -20.89 -0.10
N VAL A 322 -10.75 -22.19 0.17
CA VAL A 322 -11.10 -23.20 -0.82
C VAL A 322 -12.40 -23.87 -0.40
N SER A 323 -13.45 -23.76 -1.23
CA SER A 323 -14.77 -24.33 -0.96
C SER A 323 -15.34 -23.94 0.44
N GLY A 324 -15.11 -22.71 0.87
CA GLY A 324 -15.54 -22.20 2.19
C GLY A 324 -14.62 -22.60 3.35
N ASN A 325 -13.52 -23.33 3.10
CA ASN A 325 -12.55 -23.74 4.11
C ASN A 325 -11.28 -22.86 4.02
N ALA A 326 -10.87 -22.26 5.12
CA ALA A 326 -9.69 -21.41 5.23
C ALA A 326 -8.39 -22.17 5.59
N ALA A 327 -8.36 -23.50 5.47
CA ALA A 327 -7.19 -24.31 5.84
C ALA A 327 -5.92 -23.94 5.04
N MET A 328 -6.08 -23.48 3.81
CA MET A 328 -4.99 -22.99 2.94
C MET A 328 -4.59 -21.54 3.21
N GLY A 329 -5.32 -20.83 4.08
CA GLY A 329 -5.17 -19.39 4.29
C GLY A 329 -3.77 -18.97 4.72
N ALA A 330 -3.15 -19.71 5.64
CA ALA A 330 -1.81 -19.39 6.15
C ALA A 330 -0.77 -19.30 5.03
N ASN A 331 -0.77 -20.27 4.11
CA ASN A 331 0.17 -20.28 2.98
C ASN A 331 -0.16 -19.21 1.94
N ALA A 332 -1.43 -19.03 1.59
CA ALA A 332 -1.85 -18.05 0.60
C ALA A 332 -1.60 -16.61 1.05
N TYR A 333 -1.99 -16.29 2.29
CA TYR A 333 -1.81 -14.92 2.82
C TYR A 333 -0.35 -14.58 3.10
N SER A 334 0.47 -15.54 3.56
CA SER A 334 1.91 -15.34 3.69
C SER A 334 2.59 -15.15 2.33
N SER A 335 2.18 -15.89 1.30
CA SER A 335 2.66 -15.70 -0.08
C SER A 335 2.29 -14.33 -0.63
N ALA A 336 1.04 -13.87 -0.40
CA ALA A 336 0.60 -12.55 -0.79
C ALA A 336 1.35 -11.43 -0.04
N MET A 337 1.58 -11.61 1.27
CA MET A 337 2.38 -10.68 2.09
C MET A 337 3.82 -10.59 1.59
N PHE A 338 4.46 -11.74 1.33
CA PHE A 338 5.81 -11.80 0.76
C PHE A 338 5.87 -11.08 -0.60
N TYR A 339 4.83 -11.27 -1.43
CA TYR A 339 4.72 -10.59 -2.71
C TYR A 339 4.71 -9.06 -2.54
N VAL A 340 3.88 -8.53 -1.63
CA VAL A 340 3.80 -7.08 -1.37
C VAL A 340 5.14 -6.55 -0.85
N VAL A 341 5.81 -7.28 0.06
CA VAL A 341 7.13 -6.88 0.57
C VAL A 341 8.16 -6.81 -0.57
N GLY A 342 8.28 -7.86 -1.37
CA GLY A 342 9.20 -7.90 -2.51
C GLY A 342 8.91 -6.80 -3.54
N TYR A 343 7.63 -6.56 -3.82
CA TYR A 343 7.19 -5.51 -4.72
C TYR A 343 7.58 -4.11 -4.20
N VAL A 344 7.31 -3.79 -2.94
CA VAL A 344 7.64 -2.47 -2.37
C VAL A 344 9.14 -2.24 -2.36
N LEU A 345 9.95 -3.23 -1.98
CA LEU A 345 11.41 -3.11 -2.01
C LEU A 345 11.95 -2.86 -3.42
N THR A 346 11.40 -3.56 -4.42
CA THR A 346 11.76 -3.34 -5.83
C THR A 346 11.33 -1.94 -6.30
N THR A 347 10.16 -1.47 -5.89
CA THR A 347 9.66 -0.12 -6.19
C THR A 347 10.56 0.96 -5.58
N LEU A 348 10.99 0.80 -4.31
CA LEU A 348 11.92 1.71 -3.66
C LEU A 348 13.24 1.81 -4.43
N ALA A 349 13.78 0.69 -4.89
CA ALA A 349 15.02 0.66 -5.68
C ALA A 349 14.83 1.31 -7.05
N THR A 350 13.75 0.99 -7.76
CA THR A 350 13.46 1.50 -9.10
C THR A 350 13.28 3.02 -9.11
N PHE A 351 12.36 3.54 -8.28
CA PHE A 351 12.16 4.99 -8.16
C PHE A 351 13.36 5.69 -7.51
N GLY A 352 14.10 4.99 -6.65
CA GLY A 352 15.36 5.47 -6.09
C GLY A 352 16.38 5.77 -7.18
N ILE A 353 16.54 4.91 -8.19
CA ILE A 353 17.41 5.18 -9.34
C ILE A 353 16.90 6.38 -10.14
N ILE A 354 15.59 6.51 -10.38
CA ILE A 354 15.03 7.68 -11.08
C ILE A 354 15.39 8.97 -10.31
N LEU A 355 15.24 8.98 -8.99
CA LEU A 355 15.60 10.13 -8.14
C LEU A 355 17.09 10.44 -8.17
N LEU A 356 17.96 9.43 -8.19
CA LEU A 356 19.42 9.61 -8.27
C LEU A 356 19.89 10.12 -9.64
N LEU A 357 19.15 9.81 -10.70
CA LEU A 357 19.45 10.28 -12.06
C LEU A 357 18.87 11.68 -12.32
N ALA A 358 17.85 12.10 -11.57
CA ALA A 358 17.26 13.41 -11.68
C ALA A 358 18.24 14.50 -11.24
N ARG A 359 18.26 15.63 -11.97
CA ARG A 359 19.12 16.79 -11.72
C ARG A 359 18.28 18.07 -11.79
N GLN A 360 18.84 19.18 -11.37
CA GLN A 360 18.17 20.46 -11.50
C GLN A 360 17.81 20.74 -12.98
N GLY A 361 16.50 20.89 -13.25
CA GLY A 361 15.98 21.07 -14.61
C GLY A 361 15.82 19.80 -15.45
N PHE A 362 16.13 18.60 -14.88
CA PHE A 362 16.00 17.32 -15.58
C PHE A 362 15.42 16.24 -14.65
N GLU A 363 14.28 15.65 -15.03
CA GLU A 363 13.52 14.70 -14.16
C GLU A 363 13.87 13.22 -14.42
N SER A 364 14.51 12.85 -15.54
CA SER A 364 14.81 11.47 -15.94
C SER A 364 13.57 10.57 -15.97
N GLU A 365 12.51 11.05 -16.60
CA GLU A 365 11.20 10.37 -16.60
C GLU A 365 10.91 9.58 -17.87
N GLU A 366 11.63 9.84 -18.95
CA GLU A 366 11.45 9.14 -20.22
C GLU A 366 12.34 7.89 -20.28
N ILE A 367 11.84 6.82 -20.93
CA ILE A 367 12.63 5.57 -21.11
C ILE A 367 13.92 5.86 -21.86
N THR A 368 13.88 6.79 -22.82
CA THR A 368 15.05 7.23 -23.58
C THR A 368 16.14 7.88 -22.74
N ASP A 369 15.82 8.45 -21.59
CA ASP A 369 16.80 9.05 -20.67
C ASP A 369 17.76 8.01 -20.08
N LEU A 370 17.35 6.75 -20.04
CA LEU A 370 18.18 5.63 -19.60
C LEU A 370 19.15 5.14 -20.68
N ALA A 371 19.06 5.65 -21.92
CA ALA A 371 19.96 5.25 -22.99
C ALA A 371 21.42 5.58 -22.64
N GLY A 372 22.30 4.59 -22.80
CA GLY A 372 23.71 4.73 -22.46
C GLY A 372 24.02 4.81 -20.95
N LEU A 373 23.06 4.50 -20.06
CA LEU A 373 23.27 4.52 -18.62
C LEU A 373 24.43 3.61 -18.19
N ASN A 374 24.58 2.45 -18.82
CA ASN A 374 25.67 1.54 -18.54
C ASN A 374 27.06 2.18 -18.77
N ASN A 375 27.20 3.03 -19.77
CA ASN A 375 28.45 3.73 -20.03
C ASN A 375 28.70 4.89 -19.05
N ARG A 376 27.63 5.50 -18.52
CA ARG A 376 27.70 6.61 -17.56
C ARG A 376 27.84 6.14 -16.12
N SER A 377 27.10 5.10 -15.74
CA SER A 377 27.07 4.53 -14.39
C SER A 377 26.64 3.06 -14.44
N PRO A 378 27.60 2.12 -14.57
CA PRO A 378 27.31 0.68 -14.65
C PRO A 378 26.54 0.16 -13.43
N LEU A 379 26.83 0.71 -12.23
CA LEU A 379 26.14 0.32 -11.00
C LEU A 379 24.64 0.63 -11.07
N TYR A 380 24.26 1.85 -11.47
CA TYR A 380 22.86 2.23 -11.56
C TYR A 380 22.13 1.48 -12.68
N ALA A 381 22.82 1.23 -13.79
CA ALA A 381 22.28 0.40 -14.87
C ALA A 381 22.03 -1.04 -14.41
N GLY A 382 22.98 -1.62 -13.67
CA GLY A 382 22.85 -2.97 -13.10
C GLY A 382 21.70 -3.08 -12.11
N VAL A 383 21.57 -2.13 -11.16
CA VAL A 383 20.46 -2.10 -10.20
C VAL A 383 19.12 -1.95 -10.92
N MET A 384 19.00 -1.04 -11.88
CA MET A 384 17.78 -0.86 -12.68
C MET A 384 17.42 -2.14 -13.44
N ALA A 385 18.39 -2.80 -14.07
CA ALA A 385 18.17 -4.07 -14.77
C ALA A 385 17.67 -5.17 -13.83
N ILE A 386 18.28 -5.33 -12.64
CA ILE A 386 17.83 -6.28 -11.61
C ILE A 386 16.39 -5.98 -11.19
N CYS A 387 16.05 -4.71 -10.97
CA CYS A 387 14.69 -4.32 -10.60
C CYS A 387 13.68 -4.64 -11.72
N MET A 388 14.01 -4.35 -12.98
CA MET A 388 13.15 -4.65 -14.12
C MET A 388 12.95 -6.16 -14.28
N PHE A 389 14.02 -6.96 -14.19
CA PHE A 389 13.93 -8.43 -14.24
C PHE A 389 13.13 -9.00 -13.06
N SER A 390 13.24 -8.39 -11.88
CA SER A 390 12.43 -8.78 -10.72
C SER A 390 10.95 -8.49 -10.96
N LEU A 391 10.58 -7.31 -11.48
CA LEU A 391 9.19 -6.98 -11.82
C LEU A 391 8.64 -7.88 -12.93
N ALA A 392 9.46 -8.20 -13.93
CA ALA A 392 9.11 -9.16 -14.98
C ALA A 392 8.90 -10.58 -14.43
N GLY A 393 9.59 -10.94 -13.33
CA GLY A 393 9.53 -12.28 -12.74
C GLY A 393 10.49 -13.26 -13.41
N ILE A 394 11.69 -12.80 -13.77
CA ILE A 394 12.72 -13.65 -14.38
C ILE A 394 13.57 -14.31 -13.27
N PRO A 395 13.79 -15.65 -13.28
CA PRO A 395 14.71 -16.29 -12.36
C PRO A 395 16.14 -15.73 -12.52
N PRO A 396 16.92 -15.61 -11.44
CA PRO A 396 16.69 -15.99 -10.04
C PRO A 396 16.17 -14.83 -9.16
N MET A 397 15.49 -13.84 -9.72
CA MET A 397 15.06 -12.63 -8.98
C MET A 397 13.93 -12.93 -7.98
N VAL A 398 13.84 -12.07 -6.95
CA VAL A 398 12.82 -12.18 -5.88
C VAL A 398 11.40 -12.16 -6.44
N GLY A 399 11.13 -11.34 -7.46
CA GLY A 399 9.82 -11.25 -8.10
C GLY A 399 9.36 -12.56 -8.76
N PHE A 400 10.28 -13.37 -9.28
CA PHE A 400 9.94 -14.71 -9.78
C PHE A 400 9.41 -15.58 -8.65
N TYR A 401 10.14 -15.68 -7.54
CA TYR A 401 9.72 -16.51 -6.40
C TYR A 401 8.40 -16.01 -5.80
N ALA A 402 8.20 -14.69 -5.73
CA ALA A 402 6.97 -14.09 -5.24
C ALA A 402 5.77 -14.46 -6.12
N LYS A 403 5.89 -14.37 -7.46
CA LYS A 403 4.86 -14.82 -8.40
C LYS A 403 4.60 -16.31 -8.26
N LEU A 404 5.67 -17.12 -8.21
CA LEU A 404 5.57 -18.57 -8.09
C LEU A 404 4.83 -18.98 -6.81
N SER A 405 5.15 -18.39 -5.65
CA SER A 405 4.50 -18.74 -4.39
C SER A 405 3.00 -18.45 -4.37
N VAL A 406 2.59 -17.30 -4.96
CA VAL A 406 1.17 -16.94 -5.10
C VAL A 406 0.46 -17.92 -6.05
N LEU A 407 1.08 -18.26 -7.18
CA LEU A 407 0.48 -19.19 -8.14
C LEU A 407 0.41 -20.62 -7.60
N GLN A 408 1.41 -21.05 -6.81
CA GLN A 408 1.36 -22.34 -6.10
C GLN A 408 0.20 -22.40 -5.11
N ALA A 409 -0.04 -21.30 -4.35
CA ALA A 409 -1.18 -21.23 -3.44
C ALA A 409 -2.52 -21.31 -4.19
N LEU A 410 -2.63 -20.67 -5.36
CA LEU A 410 -3.83 -20.73 -6.19
C LEU A 410 -4.09 -22.13 -6.74
N VAL A 411 -3.07 -22.76 -7.31
CA VAL A 411 -3.19 -24.11 -7.91
C VAL A 411 -3.45 -25.20 -6.85
N ALA A 412 -3.01 -24.98 -5.60
CA ALA A 412 -3.26 -25.89 -4.49
C ALA A 412 -4.76 -26.09 -4.18
N SER A 413 -5.66 -25.19 -4.65
CA SER A 413 -7.10 -25.37 -4.56
C SER A 413 -7.61 -26.60 -5.32
N GLY A 414 -6.90 -27.01 -6.38
CA GLY A 414 -7.31 -28.11 -7.28
C GLY A 414 -8.48 -27.79 -8.20
N HIS A 415 -9.07 -26.58 -8.13
CA HIS A 415 -10.18 -26.19 -8.98
C HIS A 415 -9.71 -25.81 -10.38
N THR A 416 -10.41 -26.31 -11.41
CA THR A 416 -10.08 -26.04 -12.83
C THR A 416 -10.05 -24.53 -13.16
N ALA A 417 -10.96 -23.75 -12.57
CA ALA A 417 -11.01 -22.31 -12.76
C ALA A 417 -9.74 -21.60 -12.21
N ASP A 418 -9.25 -22.03 -11.05
CA ASP A 418 -8.04 -21.48 -10.42
C ASP A 418 -6.78 -21.86 -11.20
N ILE A 419 -6.73 -23.08 -11.72
CA ILE A 419 -5.65 -23.52 -12.61
C ILE A 419 -5.67 -22.69 -13.91
N ALA A 420 -6.84 -22.47 -14.51
CA ALA A 420 -6.97 -21.62 -15.69
C ALA A 420 -6.53 -20.16 -15.41
N LEU A 421 -6.90 -19.62 -14.26
CA LEU A 421 -6.46 -18.31 -13.82
C LEU A 421 -4.94 -18.25 -13.62
N ALA A 422 -4.33 -19.30 -13.05
CA ALA A 422 -2.88 -19.39 -12.89
C ALA A 422 -2.16 -19.37 -14.24
N VAL A 423 -2.64 -20.18 -15.22
CA VAL A 423 -2.09 -20.19 -16.59
C VAL A 423 -2.25 -18.82 -17.25
N PHE A 424 -3.42 -18.19 -17.12
CA PHE A 424 -3.65 -16.83 -17.63
C PHE A 424 -2.67 -15.81 -16.98
N ALA A 425 -2.47 -15.87 -15.66
CA ALA A 425 -1.58 -14.96 -14.96
C ALA A 425 -0.11 -15.14 -15.39
N VAL A 426 0.34 -16.37 -15.61
CA VAL A 426 1.68 -16.65 -16.18
C VAL A 426 1.79 -16.05 -17.57
N PHE A 427 0.82 -16.31 -18.45
CA PHE A 427 0.82 -15.77 -19.81
C PHE A 427 0.85 -14.24 -19.84
N MET A 428 0.09 -13.57 -18.95
CA MET A 428 0.10 -12.11 -18.85
C MET A 428 1.39 -11.55 -18.23
N SER A 429 2.19 -12.36 -17.54
CA SER A 429 3.45 -11.90 -16.95
C SER A 429 4.66 -12.01 -17.90
N LEU A 430 4.50 -12.68 -19.04
CA LEU A 430 5.50 -12.78 -20.12
C LEU A 430 5.46 -11.56 -21.05
#